data_66a15999419691db635301c682dbc71d
#
_entry.id   66a15999419691db635301c682dbc71d
#
_cell.length_a   1.000
_cell.length_b   1.000
_cell.length_c   1.000
_cell.angle_alpha   90.00
_cell.angle_beta   90.00
_cell.angle_gamma   90.00
#
_symmetry.space_group_name_H-M   'P 1'
#
loop_
_entity.id
_entity.type
_entity.pdbx_description
1 polymer ?
#
loop_
_entity_poly.entity_id
_entity_poly.type
_entity_poly.pdbx_seq_one_letter_code
_entity_poly.pdbx_strand_id
1 'polypeptide(L)'
;MRFILVIIISFFFSCSKRTVSPTVSVPPTITPVKTYLALGDSYTIGQSVAANERFPEQTVSLLKQQGINMNDPVYIAQTGWTTANLQSAIANQNPPSTFDVVSLLIGVNDQYQGMDTSGYALRFTQLLEKAIQLAGGKKSNVFVLSIPEYSATPFVATVNKSKVSMEIDWFNAINKRITATYNVSYTDITPSTREAVTNAALVANDNLHPSGLEYKKWAEMLAPKMSTVLK
;
A
#
# COMPACT_ATOMS: atom_id res chain seq x y z
N MET A 1 73.45 -24.43 -71.23
CA MET A 1 72.11 -24.97 -71.00
C MET A 1 71.73 -24.62 -69.59
N ARG A 2 70.84 -23.62 -69.37
CA ARG A 2 70.36 -23.20 -68.05
C ARG A 2 68.94 -23.79 -67.83
N PHE A 3 68.82 -24.66 -66.86
CA PHE A 3 67.49 -25.16 -66.42
C PHE A 3 66.85 -24.16 -65.47
N ILE A 4 65.65 -23.71 -65.85
CA ILE A 4 64.81 -22.86 -64.99
C ILE A 4 63.85 -23.80 -64.19
N LEU A 5 64.00 -23.83 -62.90
CA LEU A 5 63.15 -24.57 -62.02
C LEU A 5 61.90 -23.69 -61.66
N VAL A 6 60.70 -24.10 -62.13
CA VAL A 6 59.45 -23.44 -61.81
C VAL A 6 58.88 -24.06 -60.54
N ILE A 7 58.87 -23.28 -59.49
CA ILE A 7 58.20 -23.70 -58.21
C ILE A 7 56.71 -23.28 -58.24
N ILE A 8 55.86 -24.26 -58.31
CA ILE A 8 54.37 -24.05 -58.19
C ILE A 8 54.00 -24.01 -56.73
N ILE A 9 53.58 -22.85 -56.19
CA ILE A 9 53.10 -22.69 -54.85
C ILE A 9 51.56 -22.89 -54.88
N SER A 10 51.12 -24.00 -54.37
CA SER A 10 49.67 -24.31 -54.22
C SER A 10 49.12 -23.66 -52.96
N PHE A 11 48.26 -22.63 -53.08
CA PHE A 11 47.50 -22.04 -51.97
C PHE A 11 46.33 -22.89 -51.61
N PHE A 12 46.37 -23.54 -50.46
CA PHE A 12 45.21 -24.17 -49.88
C PHE A 12 44.33 -23.12 -49.17
N PHE A 13 43.18 -22.79 -49.75
CA PHE A 13 42.15 -21.98 -49.05
C PHE A 13 41.43 -22.91 -48.08
N SER A 14 41.78 -22.77 -46.77
CA SER A 14 41.03 -23.42 -45.69
C SER A 14 39.75 -22.62 -45.43
N CYS A 15 38.62 -23.15 -45.88
CA CYS A 15 37.30 -22.57 -45.63
C CYS A 15 36.86 -22.98 -44.22
N SER A 16 37.13 -22.13 -43.19
CA SER A 16 36.64 -22.32 -41.83
C SER A 16 35.14 -22.03 -41.77
N LYS A 17 34.33 -23.09 -41.69
CA LYS A 17 32.90 -22.96 -41.43
C LYS A 17 32.70 -22.49 -39.97
N ARG A 18 32.37 -21.20 -39.79
CA ARG A 18 31.88 -20.67 -38.51
C ARG A 18 30.52 -21.33 -38.23
N THR A 19 30.48 -22.25 -37.29
CA THR A 19 29.23 -22.75 -36.68
C THR A 19 28.66 -21.64 -35.83
N VAL A 20 27.62 -20.95 -36.31
CA VAL A 20 26.83 -20.02 -35.52
C VAL A 20 25.91 -20.91 -34.65
N SER A 21 26.22 -20.97 -33.34
CA SER A 21 25.29 -21.59 -32.37
C SER A 21 24.00 -20.78 -32.37
N PRO A 22 22.83 -21.46 -32.45
CA PRO A 22 21.57 -20.76 -32.35
C PRO A 22 21.45 -20.10 -30.95
N THR A 23 21.37 -18.78 -30.90
CA THR A 23 20.99 -18.04 -29.70
C THR A 23 19.56 -18.40 -29.39
N VAL A 24 19.34 -19.25 -28.39
CA VAL A 24 18.01 -19.52 -27.85
C VAL A 24 17.56 -18.22 -27.18
N SER A 25 16.68 -17.48 -27.85
CA SER A 25 15.99 -16.34 -27.23
C SER A 25 15.02 -16.89 -26.18
N VAL A 26 15.36 -16.76 -24.90
CA VAL A 26 14.43 -17.00 -23.80
C VAL A 26 13.29 -16.01 -23.97
N PRO A 27 12.01 -16.46 -24.05
CA PRO A 27 10.89 -15.52 -24.11
C PRO A 27 10.92 -14.59 -22.90
N PRO A 28 10.56 -13.30 -23.02
CA PRO A 28 10.51 -12.39 -21.88
C PRO A 28 9.57 -12.99 -20.82
N THR A 29 10.10 -13.19 -19.62
CA THR A 29 9.28 -13.62 -18.47
C THR A 29 8.29 -12.50 -18.17
N ILE A 30 7.02 -12.69 -18.51
CA ILE A 30 5.96 -11.72 -18.17
C ILE A 30 5.74 -11.84 -16.65
N THR A 31 6.30 -10.89 -15.90
CA THR A 31 6.04 -10.78 -14.47
C THR A 31 4.57 -10.37 -14.27
N PRO A 32 3.75 -11.17 -13.56
CA PRO A 32 2.35 -10.82 -13.31
C PRO A 32 2.22 -9.45 -12.66
N VAL A 33 1.25 -8.65 -13.12
CA VAL A 33 0.96 -7.36 -12.52
C VAL A 33 0.14 -7.58 -11.25
N LYS A 34 0.60 -7.02 -10.13
CA LYS A 34 -0.05 -7.14 -8.82
C LYS A 34 -1.10 -6.05 -8.62
N THR A 35 -2.12 -6.37 -7.83
CA THR A 35 -3.27 -5.52 -7.56
C THR A 35 -3.34 -5.14 -6.09
N TYR A 36 -3.73 -3.88 -5.82
CA TYR A 36 -3.86 -3.33 -4.48
C TYR A 36 -5.22 -2.67 -4.29
N LEU A 37 -5.97 -3.07 -3.24
CA LEU A 37 -7.22 -2.44 -2.80
C LEU A 37 -7.00 -1.68 -1.50
N ALA A 38 -7.28 -0.37 -1.50
CA ALA A 38 -7.22 0.49 -0.33
C ALA A 38 -8.62 0.81 0.18
N LEU A 39 -8.94 0.29 1.37
CA LEU A 39 -10.23 0.46 2.06
C LEU A 39 -10.11 1.51 3.15
N GLY A 40 -11.07 2.46 3.22
CA GLY A 40 -11.03 3.44 4.30
C GLY A 40 -11.94 4.66 4.15
N ASP A 41 -11.40 5.79 4.57
CA ASP A 41 -12.06 7.09 4.62
C ASP A 41 -11.25 8.20 3.93
N SER A 42 -11.37 9.46 4.39
CA SER A 42 -10.61 10.61 3.87
C SER A 42 -9.09 10.45 3.96
N TYR A 43 -8.61 9.74 4.97
CA TYR A 43 -7.17 9.48 5.14
C TYR A 43 -6.64 8.48 4.11
N THR A 44 -7.49 7.58 3.63
CA THR A 44 -7.14 6.62 2.58
C THR A 44 -7.17 7.25 1.19
N ILE A 45 -8.20 8.07 0.89
CA ILE A 45 -8.24 8.80 -0.40
C ILE A 45 -7.26 9.95 -0.48
N GLY A 46 -6.57 10.29 0.60
CA GLY A 46 -5.62 11.41 0.65
C GLY A 46 -6.31 12.76 0.46
N GLN A 47 -7.29 13.06 1.35
CA GLN A 47 -7.95 14.36 1.35
C GLN A 47 -6.92 15.49 1.42
N SER A 48 -7.08 16.51 0.57
CA SER A 48 -6.26 17.73 0.53
C SER A 48 -4.80 17.58 0.08
N VAL A 49 -4.43 16.42 -0.51
CA VAL A 49 -3.14 16.22 -1.18
C VAL A 49 -3.33 15.77 -2.63
N ALA A 50 -2.28 15.92 -3.45
CA ALA A 50 -2.29 15.43 -4.83
C ALA A 50 -2.36 13.88 -4.86
N ALA A 51 -2.84 13.30 -5.96
CA ALA A 51 -3.03 11.85 -6.07
C ALA A 51 -1.74 11.07 -5.79
N ASN A 52 -0.61 11.50 -6.34
CA ASN A 52 0.69 10.86 -6.16
C ASN A 52 1.29 11.03 -4.75
N GLU A 53 0.68 11.84 -3.88
CA GLU A 53 1.10 12.07 -2.50
C GLU A 53 0.32 11.21 -1.49
N ARG A 54 -0.74 10.52 -1.92
CA ARG A 54 -1.52 9.59 -1.08
C ARG A 54 -0.67 8.41 -0.65
N PHE A 55 -0.87 7.90 0.58
CA PHE A 55 -0.04 6.78 1.05
C PHE A 55 -0.17 5.52 0.18
N PRO A 56 -1.34 5.15 -0.39
CA PRO A 56 -1.41 3.97 -1.26
C PRO A 56 -0.60 4.14 -2.54
N GLU A 57 -0.64 5.32 -3.17
CA GLU A 57 0.14 5.63 -4.38
C GLU A 57 1.65 5.62 -4.09
N GLN A 58 2.06 6.24 -2.99
CA GLN A 58 3.47 6.23 -2.58
C GLN A 58 3.94 4.82 -2.24
N THR A 59 3.08 3.99 -1.61
CA THR A 59 3.38 2.57 -1.35
C THR A 59 3.62 1.81 -2.65
N VAL A 60 2.74 1.98 -3.66
CA VAL A 60 2.91 1.37 -4.98
C VAL A 60 4.19 1.85 -5.64
N SER A 61 4.51 3.14 -5.56
CA SER A 61 5.77 3.69 -6.08
C SER A 61 6.99 3.02 -5.46
N LEU A 62 7.01 2.83 -4.13
CA LEU A 62 8.09 2.15 -3.42
C LEU A 62 8.19 0.66 -3.80
N LEU A 63 7.07 -0.02 -4.02
CA LEU A 63 7.04 -1.42 -4.46
C LEU A 63 7.57 -1.57 -5.89
N LYS A 64 7.18 -0.65 -6.80
CA LYS A 64 7.71 -0.59 -8.18
C LYS A 64 9.23 -0.38 -8.19
N GLN A 65 9.78 0.46 -7.31
CA GLN A 65 11.22 0.65 -7.14
C GLN A 65 11.95 -0.62 -6.66
N GLN A 66 11.25 -1.52 -5.97
CA GLN A 66 11.77 -2.83 -5.56
C GLN A 66 11.61 -3.92 -6.64
N GLY A 67 11.18 -3.56 -7.85
CA GLY A 67 10.99 -4.47 -8.99
C GLY A 67 9.67 -5.25 -8.96
N ILE A 68 8.72 -4.90 -8.09
CA ILE A 68 7.40 -5.52 -8.06
C ILE A 68 6.49 -4.77 -9.05
N ASN A 69 5.97 -5.51 -10.04
CA ASN A 69 5.08 -4.93 -11.05
C ASN A 69 3.67 -4.74 -10.46
N MET A 70 3.26 -3.49 -10.26
CA MET A 70 2.01 -3.12 -9.60
C MET A 70 1.12 -2.27 -10.52
N ASN A 71 -0.19 -2.53 -10.51
CA ASN A 71 -1.19 -1.56 -10.95
C ASN A 71 -1.30 -0.40 -9.95
N ASP A 72 -1.92 0.69 -10.37
CA ASP A 72 -2.30 1.76 -9.46
C ASP A 72 -3.34 1.24 -8.46
N PRO A 73 -3.41 1.79 -7.23
CA PRO A 73 -4.34 1.32 -6.21
C PRO A 73 -5.80 1.52 -6.62
N VAL A 74 -6.64 0.55 -6.29
CA VAL A 74 -8.11 0.69 -6.34
C VAL A 74 -8.58 1.17 -4.98
N TYR A 75 -9.52 2.12 -4.95
CA TYR A 75 -10.02 2.70 -3.71
C TYR A 75 -11.49 2.34 -3.48
N ILE A 76 -11.82 1.92 -2.26
CA ILE A 76 -13.18 1.98 -1.70
C ILE A 76 -13.06 2.79 -0.42
N ALA A 77 -13.11 4.10 -0.56
CA ALA A 77 -12.92 5.06 0.52
C ALA A 77 -13.54 6.40 0.14
N GLN A 78 -14.04 7.13 1.15
CA GLN A 78 -14.61 8.47 0.96
C GLN A 78 -14.51 9.28 2.25
N THR A 79 -14.42 10.60 2.11
CA THR A 79 -14.43 11.56 3.22
C THR A 79 -15.63 11.35 4.14
N GLY A 80 -15.37 11.31 5.45
CA GLY A 80 -16.39 11.22 6.48
C GLY A 80 -16.94 9.82 6.72
N TRP A 81 -16.50 8.80 5.99
CA TRP A 81 -17.00 7.45 6.17
C TRP A 81 -16.62 6.86 7.52
N THR A 82 -17.65 6.32 8.19
CA THR A 82 -17.55 5.44 9.35
C THR A 82 -17.36 3.99 8.91
N THR A 83 -17.13 3.10 9.86
CA THR A 83 -17.10 1.65 9.59
C THR A 83 -18.40 1.18 8.92
N ALA A 84 -19.58 1.69 9.30
CA ALA A 84 -20.86 1.34 8.68
C ALA A 84 -20.97 1.80 7.22
N ASN A 85 -20.50 3.01 6.91
CA ASN A 85 -20.49 3.52 5.53
C ASN A 85 -19.59 2.67 4.64
N LEU A 86 -18.39 2.31 5.12
CA LEU A 86 -17.46 1.48 4.35
C LEU A 86 -18.05 0.07 4.10
N GLN A 87 -18.72 -0.55 5.10
CA GLN A 87 -19.42 -1.82 4.90
C GLN A 87 -20.47 -1.72 3.79
N SER A 88 -21.30 -0.69 3.82
CA SER A 88 -22.33 -0.45 2.81
C SER A 88 -21.73 -0.22 1.43
N ALA A 89 -20.64 0.53 1.34
CA ALA A 89 -19.96 0.80 0.07
C ALA A 89 -19.35 -0.47 -0.54
N ILE A 90 -18.70 -1.31 0.26
CA ILE A 90 -18.14 -2.58 -0.21
C ILE A 90 -19.26 -3.51 -0.71
N ALA A 91 -20.39 -3.58 0.02
CA ALA A 91 -21.51 -4.40 -0.38
C ALA A 91 -22.13 -3.92 -1.71
N ASN A 92 -22.29 -2.61 -1.88
CA ASN A 92 -22.88 -2.02 -3.09
C ASN A 92 -21.95 -2.14 -4.32
N GLN A 93 -20.63 -1.96 -4.14
CA GLN A 93 -19.67 -2.04 -5.23
C GLN A 93 -19.32 -3.49 -5.60
N ASN A 94 -19.50 -4.42 -4.67
CA ASN A 94 -19.23 -5.85 -4.84
C ASN A 94 -17.92 -6.15 -5.59
N PRO A 95 -16.76 -5.66 -5.10
CA PRO A 95 -15.48 -5.82 -5.80
C PRO A 95 -15.07 -7.29 -5.87
N PRO A 96 -14.24 -7.69 -6.87
CA PRO A 96 -13.73 -9.05 -6.97
C PRO A 96 -12.89 -9.42 -5.75
N SER A 97 -12.93 -10.69 -5.34
CA SER A 97 -12.19 -11.22 -4.17
C SER A 97 -10.80 -11.77 -4.58
N THR A 98 -10.03 -11.00 -5.33
CA THR A 98 -8.78 -11.49 -5.95
C THR A 98 -7.64 -10.46 -5.91
N PHE A 99 -7.69 -9.49 -4.99
CA PHE A 99 -6.59 -8.54 -4.85
C PHE A 99 -5.36 -9.20 -4.24
N ASP A 100 -4.17 -8.88 -4.78
CA ASP A 100 -2.91 -9.39 -4.25
C ASP A 100 -2.60 -8.84 -2.86
N VAL A 101 -2.99 -7.58 -2.57
CA VAL A 101 -2.91 -6.98 -1.23
C VAL A 101 -4.10 -6.07 -0.96
N VAL A 102 -4.51 -5.97 0.31
CA VAL A 102 -5.60 -5.10 0.78
C VAL A 102 -5.13 -4.33 2.01
N SER A 103 -5.32 -3.01 2.04
CA SER A 103 -5.15 -2.21 3.27
C SER A 103 -6.50 -1.79 3.83
N LEU A 104 -6.59 -1.65 5.17
CA LEU A 104 -7.77 -1.19 5.90
C LEU A 104 -7.37 -0.11 6.91
N LEU A 105 -7.84 1.12 6.69
CA LEU A 105 -7.71 2.24 7.61
C LEU A 105 -9.08 2.88 7.77
N ILE A 106 -9.74 2.66 8.92
CA ILE A 106 -11.10 3.15 9.18
C ILE A 106 -11.35 3.24 10.69
N GLY A 107 -12.18 4.19 11.11
CA GLY A 107 -12.65 4.30 12.49
C GLY A 107 -12.49 5.69 13.12
N VAL A 108 -11.71 6.60 12.50
CA VAL A 108 -11.58 7.95 13.02
C VAL A 108 -12.92 8.69 13.04
N ASN A 109 -13.75 8.48 12.02
CA ASN A 109 -15.08 9.09 11.96
C ASN A 109 -16.10 8.43 12.92
N ASP A 110 -15.90 7.16 13.27
CA ASP A 110 -16.68 6.54 14.35
C ASP A 110 -16.40 7.24 15.68
N GLN A 111 -15.12 7.51 16.00
CA GLN A 111 -14.74 8.28 17.20
C GLN A 111 -15.23 9.73 17.11
N TYR A 112 -15.01 10.42 15.98
CA TYR A 112 -15.42 11.82 15.80
C TYR A 112 -16.92 12.05 15.97
N GLN A 113 -17.74 11.08 15.54
CA GLN A 113 -19.19 11.10 15.67
C GLN A 113 -19.68 10.57 17.03
N GLY A 114 -18.79 10.22 17.95
CA GLY A 114 -19.13 9.73 19.29
C GLY A 114 -19.79 8.36 19.29
N MET A 115 -19.50 7.51 18.30
CA MET A 115 -20.04 6.15 18.26
C MET A 115 -19.45 5.29 19.37
N ASP A 116 -20.24 4.34 19.88
CA ASP A 116 -19.79 3.43 20.93
C ASP A 116 -18.74 2.45 20.43
N THR A 117 -17.83 2.09 21.34
CA THR A 117 -16.70 1.21 21.03
C THR A 117 -17.08 -0.24 20.79
N SER A 118 -18.21 -0.71 21.32
CA SER A 118 -18.69 -2.08 21.09
C SER A 118 -19.23 -2.25 19.67
N GLY A 119 -20.02 -1.30 19.19
CA GLY A 119 -20.47 -1.25 17.80
C GLY A 119 -19.31 -1.08 16.82
N TYR A 120 -18.34 -0.25 17.17
CA TYR A 120 -17.10 -0.14 16.39
C TYR A 120 -16.37 -1.49 16.29
N ALA A 121 -16.13 -2.16 17.42
CA ALA A 121 -15.44 -3.45 17.45
C ALA A 121 -16.11 -4.50 16.55
N LEU A 122 -17.45 -4.57 16.59
CA LEU A 122 -18.21 -5.49 15.75
C LEU A 122 -18.03 -5.18 14.27
N ARG A 123 -18.26 -3.92 13.87
CA ARG A 123 -18.16 -3.50 12.45
C ARG A 123 -16.73 -3.61 11.94
N PHE A 124 -15.72 -3.25 12.75
CA PHE A 124 -14.32 -3.40 12.38
C PHE A 124 -13.95 -4.87 12.16
N THR A 125 -14.43 -5.78 13.00
CA THR A 125 -14.23 -7.24 12.82
C THR A 125 -14.79 -7.70 11.47
N GLN A 126 -16.04 -7.33 11.16
CA GLN A 126 -16.67 -7.69 9.89
C GLN A 126 -15.94 -7.09 8.68
N LEU A 127 -15.43 -5.86 8.79
CA LEU A 127 -14.60 -5.24 7.74
C LEU A 127 -13.26 -5.95 7.56
N LEU A 128 -12.61 -6.38 8.63
CA LEU A 128 -11.37 -7.15 8.55
C LEU A 128 -11.59 -8.51 7.90
N GLU A 129 -12.66 -9.21 8.25
CA GLU A 129 -13.07 -10.47 7.59
C GLU A 129 -13.34 -10.26 6.11
N LYS A 130 -14.03 -9.17 5.76
CA LYS A 130 -14.27 -8.80 4.37
C LYS A 130 -12.99 -8.47 3.62
N ALA A 131 -12.06 -7.73 4.24
CA ALA A 131 -10.73 -7.45 3.66
C ALA A 131 -9.94 -8.75 3.40
N ILE A 132 -9.99 -9.72 4.32
CA ILE A 132 -9.38 -11.04 4.13
C ILE A 132 -10.02 -11.76 2.94
N GLN A 133 -11.35 -11.74 2.83
CA GLN A 133 -12.05 -12.33 1.68
C GLN A 133 -11.61 -11.68 0.37
N LEU A 134 -11.50 -10.34 0.32
CA LEU A 134 -11.07 -9.57 -0.85
C LEU A 134 -9.61 -9.82 -1.24
N ALA A 135 -8.78 -10.24 -0.28
CA ALA A 135 -7.41 -10.70 -0.51
C ALA A 135 -7.33 -12.21 -0.86
N GLY A 136 -8.42 -12.80 -1.36
CA GLY A 136 -8.47 -14.23 -1.73
C GLY A 136 -8.35 -15.17 -0.53
N GLY A 137 -8.77 -14.76 0.67
CA GLY A 137 -8.68 -15.52 1.91
C GLY A 137 -7.30 -15.48 2.58
N LYS A 138 -6.33 -14.76 2.03
CA LYS A 138 -4.94 -14.70 2.51
C LYS A 138 -4.78 -13.61 3.57
N LYS A 139 -4.77 -13.98 4.84
CA LYS A 139 -4.57 -13.06 5.97
C LYS A 139 -3.24 -12.30 5.89
N SER A 140 -2.18 -12.94 5.42
CA SER A 140 -0.86 -12.32 5.20
C SER A 140 -0.88 -11.15 4.24
N ASN A 141 -1.88 -11.08 3.36
CA ASN A 141 -2.01 -10.09 2.31
C ASN A 141 -2.93 -8.91 2.70
N VAL A 142 -3.38 -8.89 3.98
CA VAL A 142 -4.16 -7.80 4.55
C VAL A 142 -3.30 -6.99 5.52
N PHE A 143 -3.40 -5.67 5.42
CA PHE A 143 -2.61 -4.71 6.20
C PHE A 143 -3.53 -3.69 6.85
N VAL A 144 -3.64 -3.74 8.17
CA VAL A 144 -4.38 -2.76 8.95
C VAL A 144 -3.46 -1.62 9.35
N LEU A 145 -3.93 -0.38 9.20
CA LEU A 145 -3.27 0.80 9.76
C LEU A 145 -4.08 1.28 10.98
N SER A 146 -3.40 1.80 12.02
CA SER A 146 -4.08 2.48 13.11
C SER A 146 -4.77 3.74 12.60
N ILE A 147 -5.80 4.21 13.31
CA ILE A 147 -6.42 5.51 12.99
C ILE A 147 -5.50 6.64 13.45
N PRO A 148 -5.43 7.75 12.68
CA PRO A 148 -4.54 8.87 12.97
C PRO A 148 -5.03 9.72 14.15
N GLU A 149 -4.08 10.43 14.78
CA GLU A 149 -4.32 11.37 15.86
C GLU A 149 -4.63 12.77 15.31
N TYR A 150 -5.90 13.09 15.11
CA TYR A 150 -6.27 14.40 14.55
C TYR A 150 -6.27 15.55 15.59
N SER A 151 -6.26 15.25 16.90
CA SER A 151 -6.14 16.29 17.93
C SER A 151 -4.76 16.96 17.94
N ALA A 152 -3.76 16.34 17.32
CA ALA A 152 -2.44 16.92 17.10
C ALA A 152 -2.42 18.05 16.08
N THR A 153 -3.48 18.18 15.28
CA THR A 153 -3.56 19.17 14.18
C THR A 153 -4.20 20.50 14.61
N PRO A 154 -4.06 21.57 13.81
CA PRO A 154 -4.72 22.86 14.09
C PRO A 154 -6.26 22.78 14.04
N PHE A 155 -6.85 21.81 13.36
CA PHE A 155 -8.29 21.65 13.23
C PHE A 155 -9.03 21.59 14.59
N VAL A 156 -8.42 21.02 15.62
CA VAL A 156 -9.03 20.83 16.95
C VAL A 156 -8.55 21.86 17.98
N ALA A 157 -8.26 23.11 17.58
CA ALA A 157 -7.80 24.14 18.50
C ALA A 157 -8.80 24.45 19.66
N THR A 158 -10.10 24.20 19.46
CA THR A 158 -11.17 24.50 20.43
C THR A 158 -11.71 23.25 21.17
N VAL A 159 -11.28 22.05 20.79
CA VAL A 159 -11.74 20.78 21.37
C VAL A 159 -10.81 20.34 22.49
N ASN A 160 -11.31 19.54 23.45
CA ASN A 160 -10.48 18.89 24.46
C ASN A 160 -9.56 17.84 23.81
N LYS A 161 -8.36 18.28 23.43
CA LYS A 161 -7.35 17.48 22.74
C LYS A 161 -7.00 16.18 23.51
N SER A 162 -6.89 16.29 24.84
CA SER A 162 -6.55 15.12 25.67
C SER A 162 -7.63 14.06 25.64
N LYS A 163 -8.91 14.47 25.62
CA LYS A 163 -10.04 13.54 25.50
C LYS A 163 -10.00 12.83 24.14
N VAL A 164 -9.85 13.57 23.06
CA VAL A 164 -9.77 12.99 21.71
C VAL A 164 -8.60 12.02 21.60
N SER A 165 -7.42 12.41 22.09
CA SER A 165 -6.24 11.54 22.07
C SER A 165 -6.46 10.22 22.82
N MET A 166 -7.07 10.30 24.02
CA MET A 166 -7.42 9.10 24.79
C MET A 166 -8.44 8.22 24.07
N GLU A 167 -9.45 8.79 23.43
CA GLU A 167 -10.45 8.04 22.66
C GLU A 167 -9.84 7.38 21.42
N ILE A 168 -8.93 8.07 20.71
CA ILE A 168 -8.15 7.50 19.60
C ILE A 168 -7.33 6.29 20.08
N ASP A 169 -6.68 6.39 21.25
CA ASP A 169 -5.96 5.26 21.83
C ASP A 169 -6.88 4.07 22.14
N TRP A 170 -8.11 4.30 22.63
CA TRP A 170 -9.08 3.24 22.87
C TRP A 170 -9.52 2.54 21.57
N PHE A 171 -9.83 3.30 20.52
CA PHE A 171 -10.21 2.77 19.23
C PHE A 171 -9.04 1.98 18.61
N ASN A 172 -7.82 2.49 18.73
CA ASN A 172 -6.62 1.80 18.26
C ASN A 172 -6.28 0.54 19.06
N ALA A 173 -6.53 0.53 20.37
CA ALA A 173 -6.40 -0.68 21.18
C ALA A 173 -7.37 -1.78 20.71
N ILE A 174 -8.60 -1.40 20.34
CA ILE A 174 -9.60 -2.33 19.83
C ILE A 174 -9.19 -2.91 18.48
N ASN A 175 -8.87 -2.05 17.48
CA ASN A 175 -8.53 -2.52 16.15
C ASN A 175 -7.22 -3.32 16.15
N LYS A 176 -6.24 -2.94 16.95
CA LYS A 176 -4.98 -3.68 17.13
C LYS A 176 -5.21 -5.07 17.70
N ARG A 177 -6.02 -5.18 18.76
CA ARG A 177 -6.37 -6.47 19.38
C ARG A 177 -7.11 -7.38 18.40
N ILE A 178 -8.11 -6.87 17.68
CA ILE A 178 -8.86 -7.64 16.68
C ILE A 178 -7.89 -8.11 15.58
N THR A 179 -7.07 -7.22 15.04
CA THR A 179 -6.09 -7.54 14.00
C THR A 179 -5.13 -8.65 14.43
N ALA A 180 -4.64 -8.60 15.68
CA ALA A 180 -3.78 -9.64 16.25
C ALA A 180 -4.50 -10.99 16.37
N THR A 181 -5.78 -11.01 16.77
CA THR A 181 -6.60 -12.24 16.87
C THR A 181 -6.71 -12.94 15.49
N TYR A 182 -6.76 -12.19 14.41
CA TYR A 182 -6.80 -12.74 13.05
C TYR A 182 -5.44 -13.06 12.46
N ASN A 183 -4.33 -12.77 13.16
CA ASN A 183 -2.95 -12.87 12.67
C ASN A 183 -2.73 -12.05 11.38
N VAL A 184 -3.29 -10.84 11.34
CA VAL A 184 -3.14 -9.87 10.26
C VAL A 184 -2.06 -8.85 10.61
N SER A 185 -1.36 -8.32 9.61
CA SER A 185 -0.33 -7.30 9.79
C SER A 185 -0.92 -5.97 10.26
N TYR A 186 -0.36 -5.41 11.34
CA TYR A 186 -0.74 -4.09 11.87
C TYR A 186 0.39 -3.08 11.68
N THR A 187 0.06 -1.87 11.23
CA THR A 187 0.99 -0.75 11.08
C THR A 187 0.49 0.41 11.94
N ASP A 188 1.22 0.71 13.01
CA ASP A 188 0.87 1.79 13.93
C ASP A 188 1.40 3.12 13.39
N ILE A 189 0.51 3.91 12.76
CA ILE A 189 0.81 5.22 12.21
C ILE A 189 0.51 6.37 13.20
N THR A 190 -0.20 6.09 14.30
CA THR A 190 -0.64 7.10 15.26
C THR A 190 0.50 7.88 15.90
N PRO A 191 1.63 7.25 16.30
CA PRO A 191 2.78 8.00 16.83
C PRO A 191 3.34 9.02 15.83
N SER A 192 3.40 8.67 14.54
CA SER A 192 3.86 9.57 13.48
C SER A 192 2.94 10.77 13.33
N THR A 193 1.62 10.57 13.35
CA THR A 193 0.64 11.65 13.24
C THR A 193 0.67 12.63 14.43
N ARG A 194 1.09 12.16 15.61
CA ARG A 194 1.28 13.01 16.80
C ARG A 194 2.43 14.01 16.67
N GLU A 195 3.38 13.77 15.77
CA GLU A 195 4.47 14.71 15.49
C GLU A 195 3.96 16.05 14.89
N ALA A 196 2.74 16.08 14.36
CA ALA A 196 2.08 17.29 13.84
C ALA A 196 1.99 18.43 14.89
N VAL A 197 2.00 18.10 16.19
CA VAL A 197 2.05 19.10 17.27
C VAL A 197 3.25 20.05 17.14
N THR A 198 4.39 19.53 16.70
CA THR A 198 5.65 20.29 16.60
C THR A 198 6.12 20.50 15.17
N ASN A 199 5.50 19.83 14.20
CA ASN A 199 5.89 19.88 12.79
C ASN A 199 4.66 20.10 11.88
N ALA A 200 4.35 21.36 11.63
CA ALA A 200 3.23 21.75 10.76
C ALA A 200 3.35 21.25 9.32
N ALA A 201 4.57 20.92 8.84
CA ALA A 201 4.76 20.38 7.49
C ALA A 201 4.13 18.99 7.30
N LEU A 202 3.76 18.30 8.39
CA LEU A 202 3.09 17.00 8.34
C LEU A 202 1.57 17.11 8.14
N VAL A 203 1.02 18.34 8.14
CA VAL A 203 -0.42 18.62 7.99
C VAL A 203 -0.67 19.26 6.62
N ALA A 204 -1.72 18.84 5.94
CA ALA A 204 -2.16 19.43 4.68
C ALA A 204 -2.79 20.83 4.90
N ASN A 205 -3.06 21.55 3.79
CA ASN A 205 -3.56 22.92 3.81
C ASN A 205 -4.96 23.08 4.45
N ASP A 206 -5.69 21.98 4.67
CA ASP A 206 -6.99 22.00 5.37
C ASP A 206 -6.87 22.00 6.89
N ASN A 207 -5.65 21.99 7.42
CA ASN A 207 -5.32 21.97 8.85
C ASN A 207 -5.80 20.71 9.59
N LEU A 208 -6.15 19.64 8.90
CA LEU A 208 -6.68 18.41 9.46
C LEU A 208 -5.95 17.17 8.95
N HIS A 209 -5.96 16.97 7.63
CA HIS A 209 -5.45 15.75 7.03
C HIS A 209 -3.92 15.76 6.93
N PRO A 210 -3.28 14.58 6.83
CA PRO A 210 -1.85 14.47 6.63
C PRO A 210 -1.40 15.11 5.32
N SER A 211 -0.23 15.73 5.34
CA SER A 211 0.46 16.15 4.11
C SER A 211 1.04 14.95 3.36
N GLY A 212 1.46 15.16 2.09
CA GLY A 212 2.19 14.17 1.33
C GLY A 212 3.46 13.65 2.03
N LEU A 213 4.08 14.49 2.87
CA LEU A 213 5.25 14.13 3.66
C LEU A 213 4.89 13.11 4.76
N GLU A 214 3.77 13.30 5.46
CA GLU A 214 3.30 12.35 6.47
C GLU A 214 2.82 11.05 5.82
N TYR A 215 2.09 11.12 4.70
CA TYR A 215 1.70 9.94 3.93
C TYR A 215 2.90 9.14 3.41
N LYS A 216 4.03 9.80 3.12
CA LYS A 216 5.27 9.12 2.76
C LYS A 216 5.80 8.25 3.88
N LYS A 217 5.77 8.73 5.14
CA LYS A 217 6.16 7.92 6.30
C LYS A 217 5.29 6.66 6.43
N TRP A 218 3.97 6.77 6.20
CA TRP A 218 3.08 5.61 6.24
C TRP A 218 3.41 4.61 5.13
N ALA A 219 3.68 5.10 3.92
CA ALA A 219 4.08 4.26 2.80
C ALA A 219 5.42 3.55 3.06
N GLU A 220 6.39 4.22 3.67
CA GLU A 220 7.68 3.64 4.06
C GLU A 220 7.55 2.56 5.14
N MET A 221 6.54 2.65 6.03
CA MET A 221 6.23 1.58 6.99
C MET A 221 5.49 0.40 6.34
N LEU A 222 4.67 0.66 5.32
CA LEU A 222 3.77 -0.33 4.71
C LEU A 222 4.44 -1.12 3.60
N ALA A 223 5.18 -0.46 2.69
CA ALA A 223 5.78 -1.08 1.51
C ALA A 223 6.70 -2.26 1.83
N PRO A 224 7.59 -2.23 2.84
CA PRO A 224 8.40 -3.39 3.20
C PRO A 224 7.57 -4.61 3.60
N LYS A 225 6.47 -4.39 4.33
CA LYS A 225 5.56 -5.48 4.76
C LYS A 225 4.83 -6.09 3.56
N MET A 226 4.31 -5.27 2.65
CA MET A 226 3.66 -5.74 1.42
C MET A 226 4.64 -6.47 0.50
N SER A 227 5.87 -5.98 0.40
CA SER A 227 6.93 -6.59 -0.43
C SER A 227 7.21 -8.05 -0.04
N THR A 228 7.07 -8.44 1.23
CA THR A 228 7.32 -9.82 1.70
C THR A 228 6.32 -10.83 1.15
N VAL A 229 5.11 -10.41 0.79
CA VAL A 229 4.03 -11.28 0.30
C VAL A 229 3.80 -11.18 -1.21
N LEU A 230 4.41 -10.19 -1.86
CA LEU A 230 4.25 -9.93 -3.29
C LEU A 230 5.38 -10.50 -4.17
N LYS A 231 6.49 -10.87 -3.55
CA LYS A 231 7.67 -11.49 -4.22
C LYS A 231 7.48 -12.94 -4.55
#